data_4fa204a7782d0978fa08d8c0a5d52f44
#
_entry.id   4fa204a7782d0978fa08d8c0a5d52f44
#
_cell.length_a   1.000
_cell.length_b   1.000
_cell.length_c   1.000
_cell.angle_alpha   90.00
_cell.angle_beta   90.00
_cell.angle_gamma   90.00
#
_symmetry.space_group_name_H-M   'P 1'
#
loop_
_entity.id
_entity.type
_entity.pdbx_description
1 polymer ?
#
loop_
_entity_poly.entity_id
_entity_poly.type
_entity_poly.pdbx_seq_one_letter_code
_entity_poly.pdbx_strand_id
1 'polypeptide(L)'
;EVPVIIRNMDQDTAVRAMVDSNLQRPNILPSEKAFAYRMKMEAMNHQGTSGGISAKDIGKNANDSARQVYRYIRLTYLMNDLLNAVDRDVIGLQVGVELSYLTVPEQEMVEEVHESTGKYPSLEQAKKIRQHREEKTLILL
;
A
#
# COMPACT_ATOMS: atom_id res chain seq x y z
N GLU A 1 -32.39 -3.68 -23.77
CA GLU A 1 -32.27 -3.45 -22.37
C GLU A 1 -32.17 -4.73 -21.56
N VAL A 2 -31.11 -4.89 -20.86
CA VAL A 2 -30.85 -6.09 -20.10
C VAL A 2 -30.71 -5.73 -18.64
N PRO A 3 -31.61 -6.18 -17.77
CA PRO A 3 -31.38 -6.06 -16.35
C PRO A 3 -30.22 -6.95 -15.99
N VAL A 4 -29.11 -6.33 -15.69
CA VAL A 4 -27.94 -7.07 -15.27
C VAL A 4 -28.04 -7.30 -13.78
N ILE A 5 -28.26 -8.53 -13.40
CA ILE A 5 -28.06 -8.92 -12.02
C ILE A 5 -26.55 -9.06 -11.87
N ILE A 6 -25.93 -8.07 -11.24
CA ILE A 6 -24.50 -8.10 -11.02
C ILE A 6 -24.24 -9.08 -9.88
N ARG A 7 -23.69 -10.23 -10.22
CA ARG A 7 -23.22 -11.18 -9.23
C ARG A 7 -21.93 -10.69 -8.64
N ASN A 8 -21.58 -11.13 -7.44
CA ASN A 8 -20.31 -10.76 -6.80
C ASN A 8 -19.11 -11.04 -7.70
N MET A 9 -19.15 -12.16 -8.44
CA MET A 9 -18.09 -12.51 -9.38
C MET A 9 -17.97 -11.46 -10.51
N ASP A 10 -19.10 -10.95 -11.02
CA ASP A 10 -19.11 -9.94 -12.06
C ASP A 10 -18.61 -8.58 -11.52
N GLN A 11 -18.94 -8.28 -10.26
CA GLN A 11 -18.44 -7.07 -9.60
C GLN A 11 -16.93 -7.14 -9.42
N ASP A 12 -16.41 -8.28 -8.98
CA ASP A 12 -14.96 -8.46 -8.81
C ASP A 12 -14.24 -8.38 -10.16
N THR A 13 -14.82 -8.93 -11.21
CA THR A 13 -14.26 -8.82 -12.56
C THR A 13 -14.24 -7.36 -13.04
N ALA A 14 -15.32 -6.63 -12.78
CA ALA A 14 -15.39 -5.21 -13.13
C ALA A 14 -14.36 -4.38 -12.34
N VAL A 15 -14.19 -4.67 -11.07
CA VAL A 15 -13.18 -4.01 -10.22
C VAL A 15 -11.78 -4.27 -10.77
N ARG A 16 -11.48 -5.51 -11.14
CA ARG A 16 -10.18 -5.87 -11.71
C ARG A 16 -9.90 -5.12 -13.00
N ALA A 17 -10.87 -5.03 -13.89
CA ALA A 17 -10.74 -4.32 -15.15
C ALA A 17 -10.50 -2.83 -14.92
N MET A 18 -11.24 -2.23 -14.00
CA MET A 18 -11.08 -0.82 -13.65
C MET A 18 -9.69 -0.55 -13.05
N VAL A 19 -9.26 -1.40 -12.14
CA VAL A 19 -7.95 -1.30 -11.50
C VAL A 19 -6.83 -1.43 -12.52
N ASP A 20 -6.91 -2.41 -13.41
CA ASP A 20 -5.90 -2.61 -14.44
C ASP A 20 -5.80 -1.40 -15.37
N SER A 21 -6.93 -0.81 -15.72
CA SER A 21 -6.97 0.42 -16.52
C SER A 21 -6.29 1.58 -15.78
N ASN A 22 -6.58 1.75 -14.50
CA ASN A 22 -5.95 2.79 -13.69
C ASN A 22 -4.45 2.58 -13.51
N LEU A 23 -4.01 1.34 -13.34
CA LEU A 23 -2.59 1.02 -13.18
C LEU A 23 -1.77 1.33 -14.43
N GLN A 24 -2.40 1.39 -15.59
CA GLN A 24 -1.74 1.71 -16.85
C GLN A 24 -1.68 3.20 -17.14
N ARG A 25 -2.31 4.03 -16.28
CA ARG A 25 -2.25 5.48 -16.49
C ARG A 25 -0.83 6.00 -16.30
N PRO A 26 -0.37 6.90 -17.19
CA PRO A 26 0.90 7.58 -16.97
C PRO A 26 0.81 8.45 -15.70
N ASN A 27 1.90 8.55 -14.98
CA ASN A 27 2.02 9.39 -13.77
C ASN A 27 1.07 9.02 -12.64
N ILE A 28 0.74 7.73 -12.51
CA ILE A 28 -0.04 7.25 -11.38
C ILE A 28 0.72 7.50 -10.07
N LEU A 29 0.03 8.04 -9.07
CA LEU A 29 0.65 8.32 -7.77
C LEU A 29 0.87 7.02 -6.99
N PRO A 30 1.90 6.97 -6.12
CA PRO A 30 2.12 5.80 -5.26
C PRO A 30 0.90 5.40 -4.44
N SER A 31 0.16 6.36 -3.89
CA SER A 31 -1.07 6.08 -3.13
C SER A 31 -2.15 5.46 -4.01
N GLU A 32 -2.34 5.97 -5.21
CA GLU A 32 -3.30 5.42 -6.17
C GLU A 32 -2.94 3.97 -6.51
N LYS A 33 -1.67 3.72 -6.76
CA LYS A 33 -1.17 2.38 -7.07
C LYS A 33 -1.33 1.44 -5.87
N ALA A 34 -1.08 1.93 -4.67
CA ALA A 34 -1.23 1.17 -3.44
C ALA A 34 -2.66 0.67 -3.25
N PHE A 35 -3.63 1.57 -3.33
CA PHE A 35 -5.04 1.19 -3.18
C PHE A 35 -5.54 0.36 -4.35
N ALA A 36 -5.06 0.63 -5.56
CA ALA A 36 -5.41 -0.18 -6.73
C ALA A 36 -4.98 -1.64 -6.56
N TYR A 37 -3.76 -1.87 -6.12
CA TYR A 37 -3.27 -3.23 -5.86
C TYR A 37 -4.03 -3.90 -4.73
N ARG A 38 -4.35 -3.15 -3.67
CA ARG A 38 -5.12 -3.69 -2.56
C ARG A 38 -6.51 -4.11 -3.01
N MET A 39 -7.21 -3.27 -3.78
CA MET A 39 -8.53 -3.59 -4.31
C MET A 39 -8.49 -4.82 -5.22
N LYS A 40 -7.48 -4.90 -6.08
CA LYS A 40 -7.33 -6.03 -6.98
C LYS A 40 -7.10 -7.33 -6.22
N MET A 41 -6.26 -7.30 -5.19
CA MET A 41 -6.00 -8.46 -4.35
C MET A 41 -7.25 -8.91 -3.59
N GLU A 42 -7.99 -7.96 -3.03
CA GLU A 42 -9.25 -8.27 -2.33
C GLU A 42 -10.28 -8.88 -3.28
N ALA A 43 -10.43 -8.33 -4.48
CA ALA A 43 -11.35 -8.85 -5.48
C ALA A 43 -10.98 -10.27 -5.89
N MET A 44 -9.69 -10.56 -6.04
CA MET A 44 -9.22 -11.90 -6.38
C MET A 44 -9.45 -12.90 -5.26
N ASN A 45 -9.26 -12.46 -4.02
CA ASN A 45 -9.50 -13.32 -2.85
C ASN A 45 -10.98 -13.66 -2.70
N HIS A 46 -11.88 -12.73 -3.04
CA HIS A 46 -13.32 -12.97 -3.00
C HIS A 46 -13.77 -14.05 -3.99
N GLN A 47 -13.05 -14.25 -5.08
CA GLN A 47 -13.40 -15.24 -6.08
C GLN A 47 -13.07 -16.67 -5.64
N GLY A 48 -12.43 -16.83 -4.48
CA GLY A 48 -12.13 -18.15 -3.94
C GLY A 48 -11.22 -18.97 -4.82
N THR A 49 -10.46 -18.34 -5.67
CA THR A 49 -9.51 -19.04 -6.52
C THR A 49 -8.37 -19.54 -5.65
N SER A 50 -8.55 -20.74 -5.16
CA SER A 50 -7.50 -21.47 -4.46
C SER A 50 -6.38 -21.92 -5.41
N GLY A 51 -6.22 -21.25 -6.49
CA GLY A 51 -5.25 -21.62 -7.49
C GLY A 51 -4.09 -20.66 -7.62
N GLY A 52 -3.89 -19.83 -6.62
CA GLY A 52 -2.64 -19.08 -6.57
C GLY A 52 -2.53 -17.97 -7.58
N ILE A 53 -3.51 -17.06 -7.61
CA ILE A 53 -3.21 -15.77 -8.20
C ILE A 53 -2.28 -15.09 -7.22
N SER A 54 -1.02 -15.06 -7.56
CA SER A 54 0.03 -14.52 -6.71
C SER A 54 0.12 -13.00 -6.88
N ALA A 55 0.75 -12.34 -5.93
CA ALA A 55 1.08 -10.92 -6.06
C ALA A 55 1.87 -10.63 -7.34
N LYS A 56 2.63 -11.61 -7.83
CA LYS A 56 3.35 -11.52 -9.10
C LYS A 56 2.40 -11.31 -10.27
N ASP A 57 1.28 -12.06 -10.30
CA ASP A 57 0.28 -11.93 -11.35
C ASP A 57 -0.42 -10.58 -11.30
N ILE A 58 -0.67 -10.08 -10.08
CA ILE A 58 -1.28 -8.77 -9.87
C ILE A 58 -0.43 -7.66 -10.45
N GLY A 59 0.89 -7.72 -10.24
CA GLY A 59 1.82 -6.69 -10.70
C GLY A 59 2.21 -6.77 -12.17
N LYS A 60 1.82 -7.83 -12.86
CA LYS A 60 2.29 -8.13 -14.21
C LYS A 60 1.96 -7.03 -15.22
N ASN A 61 0.77 -6.47 -15.15
CA ASN A 61 0.32 -5.43 -16.07
C ASN A 61 1.03 -4.08 -15.87
N ALA A 62 1.64 -3.87 -14.71
CA ALA A 62 2.36 -2.65 -14.38
C ALA A 62 3.87 -2.88 -14.27
N ASN A 63 4.35 -4.04 -14.67
CA ASN A 63 5.75 -4.45 -14.59
C ASN A 63 6.31 -4.45 -13.16
N ASP A 64 5.48 -4.69 -12.18
CA ASP A 64 5.90 -4.77 -10.79
C ASP A 64 6.08 -6.23 -10.36
N SER A 65 7.13 -6.48 -9.59
CA SER A 65 7.35 -7.78 -8.96
C SER A 65 6.38 -7.98 -7.81
N ALA A 66 6.25 -9.23 -7.34
CA ALA A 66 5.46 -9.54 -6.15
C ALA A 66 5.89 -8.70 -4.94
N ARG A 67 7.20 -8.54 -4.76
CA ARG A 67 7.75 -7.72 -3.67
C ARG A 67 7.26 -6.28 -3.78
N GLN A 68 7.27 -5.73 -4.98
CA GLN A 68 6.85 -4.35 -5.22
C GLN A 68 5.35 -4.18 -4.98
N VAL A 69 4.54 -5.16 -5.40
CA VAL A 69 3.09 -5.15 -5.13
C VAL A 69 2.83 -5.09 -3.63
N TYR A 70 3.51 -5.93 -2.84
CA TYR A 70 3.35 -5.92 -1.39
C TYR A 70 3.80 -4.61 -0.76
N ARG A 71 4.87 -4.02 -1.25
CA ARG A 71 5.34 -2.72 -0.78
C ARG A 71 4.30 -1.63 -1.01
N TYR A 72 3.71 -1.58 -2.20
CA TYR A 72 2.66 -0.61 -2.49
C TYR A 72 1.44 -0.83 -1.60
N ILE A 73 0.99 -2.08 -1.48
CA ILE A 73 -0.16 -2.40 -0.62
C ILE A 73 0.13 -1.95 0.83
N ARG A 74 1.36 -2.11 1.28
CA ARG A 74 1.74 -1.69 2.64
C ARG A 74 1.53 -0.20 2.88
N LEU A 75 1.66 0.63 1.85
CA LEU A 75 1.44 2.07 1.97
C LEU A 75 0.00 2.42 2.38
N THR A 76 -0.95 1.54 2.16
CA THR A 76 -2.34 1.79 2.54
C THR A 76 -2.54 1.86 4.06
N TYR A 77 -1.54 1.46 4.85
CA TYR A 77 -1.56 1.54 6.30
C TYR A 77 -0.95 2.83 6.84
N LEU A 78 -0.48 3.72 5.96
CA LEU A 78 0.02 5.03 6.38
C LEU A 78 -1.14 5.99 6.65
N MET A 79 -0.94 6.88 7.64
CA MET A 79 -1.84 8.00 7.82
C MET A 79 -1.74 8.94 6.60
N ASN A 80 -2.77 9.74 6.39
CA ASN A 80 -2.89 10.56 5.19
C ASN A 80 -1.70 11.50 4.98
N ASP A 81 -1.21 12.13 6.03
CA ASP A 81 -0.10 13.08 5.92
C ASP A 81 1.18 12.41 5.41
N LEU A 82 1.48 11.22 5.90
CA LEU A 82 2.64 10.45 5.45
C LEU A 82 2.45 9.91 4.04
N LEU A 83 1.25 9.46 3.72
CA LEU A 83 0.93 8.97 2.38
C LEU A 83 1.04 10.10 1.35
N ASN A 84 0.55 11.28 1.68
CA ASN A 84 0.71 12.46 0.84
C ASN A 84 2.17 12.84 0.65
N ALA A 85 3.00 12.68 1.67
CA ALA A 85 4.43 12.92 1.57
C ALA A 85 5.10 11.96 0.59
N VAL A 86 4.65 10.69 0.57
CA VAL A 86 5.13 9.71 -0.43
C VAL A 86 4.72 10.15 -1.83
N ASP A 87 3.47 10.60 -2.01
CA ASP A 87 2.97 11.05 -3.30
C ASP A 87 3.72 12.28 -3.84
N ARG A 88 4.15 13.16 -2.94
CA ARG A 88 4.93 14.35 -3.30
C ARG A 88 6.43 14.07 -3.43
N ASP A 89 6.81 12.82 -3.31
CA ASP A 89 8.21 12.38 -3.38
C ASP A 89 9.10 13.01 -2.29
N VAL A 90 8.51 13.43 -1.19
CA VAL A 90 9.22 13.92 0.00
C VAL A 90 9.75 12.76 0.83
N ILE A 91 8.98 11.66 0.87
CA ILE A 91 9.37 10.39 1.47
C ILE A 91 9.47 9.36 0.36
N GLY A 92 10.59 8.63 0.31
CA GLY A 92 10.73 7.53 -0.66
C GLY A 92 9.80 6.36 -0.33
N LEU A 93 9.53 5.54 -1.32
CA LEU A 93 8.65 4.37 -1.18
C LEU A 93 9.09 3.46 -0.03
N GLN A 94 10.37 3.14 0.05
CA GLN A 94 10.88 2.23 1.07
C GLN A 94 10.74 2.80 2.48
N VAL A 95 10.97 4.11 2.64
CA VAL A 95 10.76 4.78 3.93
C VAL A 95 9.29 4.70 4.32
N GLY A 96 8.40 4.98 3.38
CA GLY A 96 6.96 4.86 3.60
C GLY A 96 6.56 3.46 4.05
N VAL A 97 7.11 2.42 3.42
CA VAL A 97 6.86 1.03 3.80
C VAL A 97 7.30 0.77 5.25
N GLU A 98 8.50 1.20 5.62
CA GLU A 98 8.98 1.02 7.00
C GLU A 98 8.09 1.74 8.01
N LEU A 99 7.68 2.97 7.71
CA LEU A 99 6.79 3.74 8.60
C LEU A 99 5.38 3.15 8.69
N SER A 100 4.95 2.40 7.67
CA SER A 100 3.62 1.78 7.66
C SER A 100 3.43 0.72 8.74
N TYR A 101 4.53 0.19 9.28
CA TYR A 101 4.47 -0.79 10.36
C TYR A 101 4.29 -0.17 11.74
N LEU A 102 4.38 1.15 11.83
CA LEU A 102 4.14 1.88 13.08
C LEU A 102 2.63 2.00 13.34
N THR A 103 2.28 2.12 14.61
CA THR A 103 0.90 2.44 14.99
C THR A 103 0.56 3.87 14.57
N VAL A 104 -0.74 4.19 14.51
CA VAL A 104 -1.16 5.54 14.16
C VAL A 104 -0.55 6.61 15.08
N PRO A 105 -0.58 6.46 16.42
CA PRO A 105 0.09 7.42 17.30
C PRO A 105 1.59 7.58 17.01
N GLU A 106 2.26 6.48 16.69
CA GLU A 106 3.69 6.53 16.35
C GLU A 106 3.93 7.27 15.03
N GLN A 107 3.06 7.06 14.05
CA GLN A 107 3.11 7.79 12.79
C GLN A 107 2.86 9.28 13.01
N GLU A 108 1.93 9.63 13.89
CA GLU A 108 1.68 11.02 14.26
C GLU A 108 2.92 11.68 14.88
N MET A 109 3.66 10.95 15.71
CA MET A 109 4.91 11.43 16.28
C MET A 109 5.95 11.72 15.20
N VAL A 110 6.05 10.87 14.18
CA VAL A 110 6.94 11.12 13.04
C VAL A 110 6.56 12.42 12.34
N GLU A 111 5.27 12.64 12.13
CA GLU A 111 4.79 13.87 11.50
C GLU A 111 5.05 15.11 12.37
N GLU A 112 4.87 15.01 13.68
CA GLU A 112 5.19 16.10 14.60
C GLU A 112 6.67 16.49 14.55
N VAL A 113 7.56 15.50 14.48
CA VAL A 113 9.00 15.76 14.33
C VAL A 113 9.27 16.45 13.00
N HIS A 114 8.60 16.03 11.94
CA HIS A 114 8.72 16.70 10.65
C HIS A 114 8.26 18.16 10.72
N GLU A 115 7.13 18.43 11.36
CA GLU A 115 6.60 19.78 11.51
C GLU A 115 7.58 20.68 12.28
N SER A 116 8.26 20.16 13.28
CA SER A 116 9.19 20.94 14.09
C SER A 116 10.59 21.07 13.49
N THR A 117 11.04 20.07 12.73
CA THR A 117 12.42 20.03 12.19
C THR A 117 12.50 20.21 10.68
N GLY A 118 11.39 20.04 9.97
CA GLY A 118 11.35 20.03 8.52
C GLY A 118 11.90 18.76 7.88
N LYS A 119 12.17 17.72 8.68
CA LYS A 119 12.82 16.49 8.18
C LYS A 119 12.02 15.25 8.51
N TYR A 120 11.93 14.36 7.54
CA TYR A 120 11.47 12.99 7.73
C TYR A 120 12.67 12.07 7.97
N PRO A 121 12.44 10.91 8.61
CA PRO A 121 13.54 9.97 8.82
C PRO A 121 14.08 9.42 7.49
N SER A 122 15.38 9.14 7.47
CA SER A 122 16.01 8.40 6.37
C SER A 122 15.58 6.94 6.41
N LEU A 123 15.91 6.17 5.37
CA LEU A 123 15.60 4.75 5.34
C LEU A 123 16.22 4.01 6.53
N GLU A 124 17.47 4.31 6.85
CA GLU A 124 18.14 3.68 8.00
C GLU A 124 17.46 4.03 9.32
N GLN A 125 17.10 5.31 9.48
CA GLN A 125 16.37 5.76 10.67
C GLN A 125 15.00 5.11 10.78
N ALA A 126 14.28 5.03 9.66
CA ALA A 126 12.98 4.38 9.64
C ALA A 126 13.05 2.90 10.01
N LYS A 127 14.06 2.20 9.50
CA LYS A 127 14.31 0.80 9.86
C LYS A 127 14.59 0.64 11.35
N LYS A 128 15.39 1.53 11.93
CA LYS A 128 15.68 1.51 13.36
C LYS A 128 14.44 1.77 14.20
N ILE A 129 13.60 2.72 13.79
CA ILE A 129 12.35 3.03 14.49
C ILE A 129 11.45 1.80 14.48
N ARG A 130 11.28 1.18 13.34
CA ARG A 130 10.48 -0.04 13.21
C ARG A 130 11.03 -1.18 14.06
N GLN A 131 12.34 -1.40 14.00
CA GLN A 131 13.00 -2.44 14.78
C GLN A 131 12.80 -2.22 16.28
N HIS A 132 12.98 -0.99 16.74
CA HIS A 132 12.80 -0.63 18.15
C HIS A 132 11.36 -0.89 18.60
N ARG A 133 10.39 -0.56 17.76
CA ARG A 133 8.98 -0.84 18.06
C ARG A 133 8.71 -2.34 18.17
N GLU A 134 9.26 -3.14 17.28
CA GLU A 134 9.09 -4.59 17.31
C GLU A 134 9.70 -5.19 18.57
N GLU A 135 10.90 -4.76 18.96
CA GLU A 135 11.57 -5.18 20.18
C GLU A 135 10.75 -4.81 21.42
N LYS A 136 10.21 -3.61 21.46
CA LYS A 136 9.36 -3.14 22.56
C LYS A 136 8.09 -3.99 22.69
N THR A 137 7.50 -4.37 21.57
CA THR A 137 6.34 -5.25 21.56
C THR A 137 6.67 -6.63 22.15
N LEU A 138 7.83 -7.19 21.80
CA LEU A 138 8.28 -8.47 22.34
C LEU A 138 8.50 -8.42 23.85
N ILE A 139 9.04 -7.33 24.36
CA ILE A 139 9.27 -7.14 25.80
C ILE A 139 7.94 -7.11 26.57
N LEU A 140 6.89 -6.56 25.96
CA LEU A 140 5.58 -6.46 26.58
C LEU A 140 4.77 -7.77 26.52
N LEU A 141 5.20 -8.73 25.76
CA LEU A 141 4.59 -10.04 25.72
C LEU A 141 5.13 -10.91 26.86
#